data_ea7ed09833635e6f564eb453b2bb2b83
#
_entry.id   ea7ed09833635e6f564eb453b2bb2b83
#
_cell.length_a   1.000
_cell.length_b   1.000
_cell.length_c   1.000
_cell.angle_alpha   90.00
_cell.angle_beta   90.00
_cell.angle_gamma   90.00
#
_symmetry.space_group_name_H-M   'P 1'
#
loop_
_entity.id
_entity.type
_entity.pdbx_description
1 polymer ?
#
loop_
_entity_poly.entity_id
_entity_poly.type
_entity_poly.pdbx_seq_one_letter_code
_entity_poly.pdbx_strand_id
1 'polypeptide(L)'
;GIDGGSGVNVSRWYHVETNGWPNGSFPSLVQQGEITSDSGQHYFFPAIYSDKDHNVAMVSSRSSPSEFASVQVSGRMPSDPLGTMSEPIQLAIGDNGADGRWGDYLDIAIDPNDDKTFWVMGMYQRSFGWQTYIDSFRIAPPCPADLIVDGSLNFQDISAFIIRYTNNDPSVDFNDDGSFNFLDVSIFLDLYGQGCP
;
A
#
# COMPACT_ATOMS: atom_id res chain seq x y z
N GLY A 1 12.75 -13.56 5.11
CA GLY A 1 13.30 -13.07 3.83
C GLY A 1 14.11 -14.16 3.16
N ILE A 2 14.17 -14.11 1.87
CA ILE A 2 15.01 -14.97 1.04
C ILE A 2 16.04 -14.12 0.31
N ASP A 3 17.21 -14.69 0.00
CA ASP A 3 18.19 -14.02 -0.84
C ASP A 3 17.63 -13.87 -2.27
N GLY A 4 17.47 -12.65 -2.73
CA GLY A 4 17.03 -12.33 -4.09
C GLY A 4 18.09 -12.53 -5.18
N GLY A 5 19.24 -13.11 -4.84
CA GLY A 5 20.36 -13.33 -5.77
C GLY A 5 21.30 -12.14 -5.92
N SER A 6 20.98 -11.00 -5.28
CA SER A 6 21.80 -9.76 -5.24
C SER A 6 22.53 -9.55 -3.92
N GLY A 7 22.45 -10.52 -2.99
CA GLY A 7 22.97 -10.40 -1.62
C GLY A 7 22.05 -9.60 -0.68
N VAL A 8 20.84 -9.25 -1.12
CA VAL A 8 19.80 -8.60 -0.31
C VAL A 8 18.65 -9.56 -0.03
N ASN A 9 18.08 -9.45 1.16
CA ASN A 9 16.86 -10.20 1.49
C ASN A 9 15.65 -9.54 0.82
N VAL A 10 14.76 -10.37 0.25
CA VAL A 10 13.50 -9.94 -0.35
C VAL A 10 12.32 -10.56 0.38
N SER A 11 11.18 -9.89 0.36
CA SER A 11 9.91 -10.45 0.81
C SER A 11 9.16 -10.99 -0.40
N ARG A 12 9.04 -12.33 -0.50
CA ARG A 12 8.33 -13.00 -1.60
C ARG A 12 6.95 -13.43 -1.15
N TRP A 13 5.97 -13.27 -2.01
CA TRP A 13 4.58 -13.66 -1.78
C TRP A 13 4.05 -14.54 -2.91
N TYR A 14 3.00 -15.29 -2.61
CA TYR A 14 2.37 -16.23 -3.53
C TYR A 14 0.86 -16.13 -3.39
N HIS A 15 0.15 -16.14 -4.51
CA HIS A 15 -1.28 -16.33 -4.59
C HIS A 15 -1.56 -17.71 -5.18
N VAL A 16 -2.18 -18.58 -4.38
CA VAL A 16 -2.46 -19.95 -4.73
C VAL A 16 -3.97 -20.17 -4.72
N GLU A 17 -4.51 -20.64 -5.84
CA GLU A 17 -5.89 -21.09 -5.94
C GLU A 17 -5.98 -22.52 -5.43
N THR A 18 -6.88 -22.80 -4.48
CA THR A 18 -7.03 -24.10 -3.86
C THR A 18 -7.75 -25.13 -4.72
N ASN A 19 -8.54 -24.66 -5.73
CA ASN A 19 -9.28 -25.51 -6.67
C ASN A 19 -10.21 -26.52 -5.99
N GLY A 20 -10.71 -26.20 -4.79
CA GLY A 20 -11.56 -27.07 -3.99
C GLY A 20 -10.83 -28.26 -3.35
N TRP A 21 -9.49 -28.22 -3.27
CA TRP A 21 -8.71 -29.27 -2.60
C TRP A 21 -9.16 -29.42 -1.12
N PRO A 22 -9.21 -30.64 -0.55
CA PRO A 22 -8.77 -31.92 -1.11
C PRO A 22 -9.80 -32.66 -1.98
N ASN A 23 -11.02 -32.13 -2.12
CA ASN A 23 -12.09 -32.82 -2.85
C ASN A 23 -12.19 -32.39 -4.33
N GLY A 24 -11.45 -31.37 -4.74
CA GLY A 24 -11.35 -30.89 -6.11
C GLY A 24 -10.01 -31.20 -6.76
N SER A 25 -9.52 -30.29 -7.60
CA SER A 25 -8.20 -30.41 -8.24
C SER A 25 -7.07 -29.97 -7.29
N PHE A 26 -5.82 -30.28 -7.67
CA PHE A 26 -4.65 -29.77 -6.92
C PHE A 26 -4.58 -28.24 -6.96
N PRO A 27 -4.06 -27.63 -5.87
CA PRO A 27 -3.79 -26.21 -5.85
C PRO A 27 -2.87 -25.78 -7.00
N SER A 28 -3.12 -24.58 -7.53
CA SER A 28 -2.31 -24.02 -8.61
C SER A 28 -1.83 -22.61 -8.25
N LEU A 29 -0.61 -22.29 -8.68
CA LEU A 29 -0.05 -20.95 -8.52
C LEU A 29 -0.75 -20.02 -9.52
N VAL A 30 -1.40 -18.96 -9.01
CA VAL A 30 -2.02 -17.91 -9.82
C VAL A 30 -0.98 -16.85 -10.17
N GLN A 31 -0.27 -16.37 -9.15
CA GLN A 31 0.78 -15.38 -9.29
C GLN A 31 1.74 -15.41 -8.10
N GLN A 32 2.88 -14.79 -8.29
CA GLN A 32 3.86 -14.55 -7.24
C GLN A 32 4.60 -13.24 -7.52
N GLY A 33 5.17 -12.65 -6.50
CA GLY A 33 5.97 -11.43 -6.63
C GLY A 33 6.94 -11.27 -5.47
N GLU A 34 7.79 -10.27 -5.59
CA GLU A 34 8.78 -9.91 -4.58
C GLU A 34 8.72 -8.42 -4.30
N ILE A 35 8.91 -8.05 -3.03
CA ILE A 35 9.33 -6.70 -2.67
C ILE A 35 10.84 -6.72 -2.54
N THR A 36 11.48 -5.96 -3.39
CA THR A 36 12.92 -5.84 -3.51
C THR A 36 13.31 -4.38 -3.71
N SER A 37 14.58 -4.08 -3.67
CA SER A 37 15.10 -2.74 -3.92
C SER A 37 16.45 -2.80 -4.62
N ASP A 38 16.63 -1.93 -5.59
CA ASP A 38 17.92 -1.71 -6.26
C ASP A 38 18.90 -0.90 -5.39
N SER A 39 18.41 -0.31 -4.28
CA SER A 39 19.20 0.54 -3.37
C SER A 39 19.81 -0.22 -2.19
N GLY A 40 19.77 -1.56 -2.20
CA GLY A 40 20.40 -2.40 -1.17
C GLY A 40 19.61 -2.49 0.13
N GLN A 41 18.31 -2.17 0.14
CA GLN A 41 17.45 -2.44 1.27
C GLN A 41 17.13 -3.94 1.37
N HIS A 42 17.13 -4.45 2.60
CA HIS A 42 16.70 -5.79 2.95
C HIS A 42 15.26 -5.74 3.45
N TYR A 43 14.41 -6.62 2.93
CA TYR A 43 13.02 -6.80 3.35
C TYR A 43 12.85 -8.16 4.03
N PHE A 44 12.27 -8.17 5.23
CA PHE A 44 12.20 -9.38 6.05
C PHE A 44 11.00 -9.37 6.99
N PHE A 45 10.66 -10.53 7.55
CA PHE A 45 9.50 -10.76 8.42
C PHE A 45 8.18 -10.26 7.82
N PRO A 46 7.78 -10.69 6.60
CA PRO A 46 6.54 -10.26 6.02
C PRO A 46 5.33 -10.92 6.67
N ALA A 47 4.25 -10.14 6.82
CA ALA A 47 2.89 -10.64 7.02
C ALA A 47 2.00 -10.08 5.90
N ILE A 48 1.08 -10.89 5.38
CA ILE A 48 0.25 -10.56 4.21
C ILE A 48 -1.19 -10.97 4.47
N TYR A 49 -2.13 -10.14 4.02
CA TYR A 49 -3.56 -10.43 4.08
C TYR A 49 -4.30 -9.84 2.88
N SER A 50 -5.54 -10.30 2.65
CA SER A 50 -6.42 -9.74 1.63
C SER A 50 -7.74 -9.30 2.24
N ASP A 51 -8.30 -8.18 1.74
CA ASP A 51 -9.62 -7.72 2.07
C ASP A 51 -10.72 -8.43 1.24
N LYS A 52 -11.99 -8.08 1.48
CA LYS A 52 -13.14 -8.67 0.76
C LYS A 52 -13.21 -8.28 -0.71
N ASP A 53 -12.58 -7.19 -1.10
CA ASP A 53 -12.51 -6.72 -2.49
C ASP A 53 -11.29 -7.32 -3.22
N HIS A 54 -10.60 -8.27 -2.56
CA HIS A 54 -9.38 -8.93 -3.05
C HIS A 54 -8.17 -8.00 -3.21
N ASN A 55 -8.19 -6.81 -2.59
CA ASN A 55 -6.96 -6.07 -2.41
C ASN A 55 -6.06 -6.82 -1.45
N VAL A 56 -4.76 -6.71 -1.65
CA VAL A 56 -3.76 -7.42 -0.83
C VAL A 56 -2.79 -6.40 -0.26
N ALA A 57 -2.54 -6.48 1.05
CA ALA A 57 -1.52 -5.69 1.72
C ALA A 57 -0.48 -6.59 2.37
N MET A 58 0.76 -6.14 2.37
CA MET A 58 1.87 -6.79 3.05
C MET A 58 2.61 -5.77 3.91
N VAL A 59 2.70 -6.05 5.22
CA VAL A 59 3.61 -5.35 6.13
C VAL A 59 4.92 -6.12 6.21
N SER A 60 6.04 -5.41 6.26
CA SER A 60 7.36 -6.03 6.45
C SER A 60 8.31 -5.10 7.18
N SER A 61 9.39 -5.64 7.69
CA SER A 61 10.52 -4.86 8.14
C SER A 61 11.44 -4.55 6.99
N ARG A 62 12.09 -3.38 7.07
CA ARG A 62 13.11 -2.93 6.12
C ARG A 62 14.33 -2.41 6.86
N SER A 63 15.52 -2.70 6.35
CA SER A 63 16.77 -2.09 6.80
C SER A 63 17.82 -2.04 5.68
N SER A 64 18.86 -1.23 5.86
CA SER A 64 20.03 -1.19 4.98
C SER A 64 21.26 -0.77 5.77
N PRO A 65 22.47 -0.72 5.18
CA PRO A 65 23.63 -0.14 5.85
C PRO A 65 23.46 1.32 6.31
N SER A 66 22.50 2.04 5.73
CA SER A 66 22.17 3.44 6.06
C SER A 66 20.81 3.63 6.69
N GLU A 67 20.06 2.53 6.94
CA GLU A 67 18.70 2.57 7.48
C GLU A 67 18.53 1.51 8.57
N PHE A 68 18.14 1.93 9.76
CA PHE A 68 17.81 1.02 10.84
C PHE A 68 16.49 0.29 10.59
N ALA A 69 16.28 -0.80 11.34
CA ALA A 69 15.10 -1.63 11.21
C ALA A 69 13.80 -0.83 11.40
N SER A 70 13.04 -0.72 10.33
CA SER A 70 11.87 0.14 10.12
C SER A 70 10.68 -0.68 9.67
N VAL A 71 9.45 -0.16 9.83
CA VAL A 71 8.21 -0.80 9.37
C VAL A 71 7.75 -0.16 8.08
N GLN A 72 7.29 -0.98 7.13
CA GLN A 72 6.71 -0.54 5.89
C GLN A 72 5.55 -1.41 5.45
N VAL A 73 4.74 -0.88 4.54
CA VAL A 73 3.67 -1.60 3.85
C VAL A 73 3.78 -1.45 2.35
N SER A 74 3.33 -2.46 1.65
CA SER A 74 3.05 -2.44 0.21
C SER A 74 1.69 -3.04 -0.02
N GLY A 75 1.02 -2.64 -1.08
CA GLY A 75 -0.29 -3.16 -1.41
C GLY A 75 -0.49 -3.33 -2.89
N ARG A 76 -1.56 -4.02 -3.26
CA ARG A 76 -2.02 -4.15 -4.64
C ARG A 76 -3.52 -4.30 -4.70
N MET A 77 -4.07 -3.84 -5.81
CA MET A 77 -5.46 -4.10 -6.20
C MET A 77 -5.54 -5.30 -7.16
N PRO A 78 -6.70 -5.94 -7.31
CA PRO A 78 -6.91 -6.99 -8.32
C PRO A 78 -6.60 -6.55 -9.76
N SER A 79 -6.81 -5.26 -10.06
CA SER A 79 -6.53 -4.64 -11.36
C SER A 79 -5.06 -4.41 -11.67
N ASP A 80 -4.19 -4.47 -10.66
CA ASP A 80 -2.76 -4.25 -10.87
C ASP A 80 -2.12 -5.39 -11.67
N PRO A 81 -1.03 -5.13 -12.40
CA PRO A 81 -0.31 -6.16 -13.13
C PRO A 81 0.05 -7.35 -12.24
N LEU A 82 -0.05 -8.56 -12.79
CA LEU A 82 0.28 -9.78 -12.04
C LEU A 82 1.72 -9.74 -11.53
N GLY A 83 1.91 -10.21 -10.29
CA GLY A 83 3.22 -10.30 -9.65
C GLY A 83 3.75 -8.97 -9.11
N THR A 84 2.97 -7.89 -9.13
CA THR A 84 3.39 -6.58 -8.64
C THR A 84 2.68 -6.18 -7.34
N MET A 85 3.35 -5.36 -6.56
CA MET A 85 2.80 -4.55 -5.46
C MET A 85 3.29 -3.11 -5.61
N SER A 86 2.62 -2.16 -4.94
CA SER A 86 3.06 -0.76 -4.90
C SER A 86 4.46 -0.64 -4.30
N GLU A 87 5.12 0.48 -4.61
CA GLU A 87 6.32 0.87 -3.88
C GLU A 87 6.05 0.90 -2.38
N PRO A 88 7.03 0.45 -1.57
CA PRO A 88 6.85 0.38 -0.12
C PRO A 88 6.70 1.76 0.53
N ILE A 89 5.65 1.93 1.31
CA ILE A 89 5.41 3.11 2.14
C ILE A 89 5.94 2.84 3.54
N GLN A 90 6.81 3.72 4.03
CA GLN A 90 7.39 3.61 5.35
C GLN A 90 6.43 4.15 6.42
N LEU A 91 6.06 3.31 7.38
CA LEU A 91 5.15 3.65 8.47
C LEU A 91 5.89 4.14 9.72
N ALA A 92 6.95 3.44 10.10
CA ALA A 92 7.76 3.79 11.27
C ALA A 92 9.25 3.65 10.98
N ILE A 93 10.02 4.63 11.42
CA ILE A 93 11.47 4.73 11.16
C ILE A 93 12.24 4.32 12.39
N GLY A 94 13.15 3.35 12.25
CA GLY A 94 14.16 3.02 13.26
C GLY A 94 15.23 4.10 13.36
N ASP A 95 15.78 4.30 14.55
CA ASP A 95 16.85 5.26 14.82
C ASP A 95 18.07 4.63 15.50
N ASN A 96 18.06 3.31 15.71
CA ASN A 96 19.14 2.61 16.36
C ASN A 96 19.30 1.17 15.86
N GLY A 97 20.48 0.58 16.11
CA GLY A 97 20.76 -0.82 15.80
C GLY A 97 19.92 -1.78 16.63
N ALA A 98 19.44 -2.87 16.03
CA ALA A 98 18.75 -3.92 16.73
C ALA A 98 19.77 -4.87 17.37
N ASP A 99 19.63 -5.11 18.67
CA ASP A 99 20.45 -6.05 19.42
C ASP A 99 19.63 -7.28 19.86
N GLY A 100 20.24 -8.47 19.73
CA GLY A 100 19.66 -9.70 20.22
C GLY A 100 18.47 -10.19 19.40
N ARG A 101 17.44 -10.73 20.08
CA ARG A 101 16.24 -11.26 19.45
C ARG A 101 15.33 -10.13 18.98
N TRP A 102 14.97 -10.12 17.68
CA TRP A 102 14.19 -9.08 17.05
C TRP A 102 13.30 -9.68 15.94
N GLY A 103 12.12 -9.08 15.68
CA GLY A 103 11.28 -9.43 14.54
C GLY A 103 10.07 -10.34 14.87
N ASP A 104 9.74 -10.54 16.14
CA ASP A 104 8.63 -11.43 16.55
C ASP A 104 7.23 -10.78 16.42
N TYR A 105 7.15 -9.47 16.17
CA TYR A 105 5.92 -8.70 16.28
C TYR A 105 5.61 -7.95 14.98
N LEU A 106 5.30 -8.73 13.91
CA LEU A 106 4.71 -8.22 12.69
C LEU A 106 3.46 -9.03 12.37
N ASP A 107 2.37 -8.33 12.13
CA ASP A 107 1.11 -8.96 11.76
C ASP A 107 0.23 -7.99 10.98
N ILE A 108 -0.76 -8.53 10.27
CA ILE A 108 -1.77 -7.79 9.55
C ILE A 108 -3.12 -8.50 9.68
N ALA A 109 -4.17 -7.74 9.93
CA ALA A 109 -5.54 -8.24 10.07
C ALA A 109 -6.52 -7.31 9.34
N ILE A 110 -7.71 -7.81 9.08
CA ILE A 110 -8.82 -7.03 8.53
C ILE A 110 -9.79 -6.63 9.64
N ASP A 111 -10.26 -5.39 9.59
CA ASP A 111 -11.30 -4.91 10.50
C ASP A 111 -12.62 -5.67 10.23
N PRO A 112 -13.16 -6.37 11.23
CA PRO A 112 -14.38 -7.18 11.04
C PRO A 112 -15.65 -6.33 10.87
N ASN A 113 -15.60 -5.02 11.05
CA ASN A 113 -16.76 -4.15 10.86
C ASN A 113 -17.02 -3.83 9.38
N ASP A 114 -15.98 -3.77 8.56
CA ASP A 114 -16.12 -3.38 7.14
C ASP A 114 -15.51 -4.38 6.17
N ASP A 115 -14.68 -5.31 6.65
CA ASP A 115 -13.92 -6.29 5.86
C ASP A 115 -13.00 -5.66 4.79
N LYS A 116 -12.61 -4.39 4.98
CA LYS A 116 -11.80 -3.60 4.02
C LYS A 116 -10.59 -2.92 4.66
N THR A 117 -10.71 -2.50 5.92
CA THR A 117 -9.65 -1.80 6.62
C THR A 117 -8.59 -2.78 7.09
N PHE A 118 -7.36 -2.59 6.63
CA PHE A 118 -6.20 -3.33 7.10
C PHE A 118 -5.69 -2.70 8.38
N TRP A 119 -5.53 -3.49 9.43
CA TRP A 119 -4.80 -3.17 10.64
C TRP A 119 -3.43 -3.84 10.57
N VAL A 120 -2.38 -3.06 10.70
CA VAL A 120 -1.01 -3.56 10.67
C VAL A 120 -0.31 -3.30 11.98
N MET A 121 0.50 -4.24 12.41
CA MET A 121 1.43 -4.08 13.51
C MET A 121 2.83 -4.41 13.00
N GLY A 122 3.79 -3.56 13.32
CA GLY A 122 5.19 -3.79 12.99
C GLY A 122 6.11 -3.41 14.12
N MET A 123 7.29 -4.02 14.14
CA MET A 123 8.33 -3.73 15.12
C MET A 123 9.43 -2.89 14.49
N TYR A 124 9.88 -1.84 15.16
CA TYR A 124 10.99 -0.98 14.75
C TYR A 124 11.92 -0.71 15.92
N GLN A 125 13.17 -0.33 15.62
CA GLN A 125 14.19 -0.16 16.63
C GLN A 125 14.41 1.30 16.96
N ARG A 126 14.39 1.61 18.28
CA ARG A 126 14.66 2.93 18.82
C ARG A 126 15.84 2.90 19.80
N SER A 127 16.33 4.09 20.18
CA SER A 127 17.44 4.25 21.13
C SER A 127 17.18 3.56 22.49
N PHE A 128 15.91 3.39 22.86
CA PHE A 128 15.50 2.77 24.12
C PHE A 128 15.09 1.29 23.98
N GLY A 129 15.39 0.65 22.86
CA GLY A 129 15.01 -0.71 22.52
C GLY A 129 13.96 -0.78 21.41
N TRP A 130 13.43 -1.99 21.16
CA TRP A 130 12.40 -2.18 20.19
C TRP A 130 11.05 -1.58 20.62
N GLN A 131 10.28 -1.13 19.66
CA GLN A 131 8.92 -0.63 19.85
C GLN A 131 8.03 -1.22 18.78
N THR A 132 6.71 -1.24 19.03
CA THR A 132 5.70 -1.61 18.04
C THR A 132 5.01 -0.36 17.52
N TYR A 133 4.64 -0.41 16.24
CA TYR A 133 3.83 0.58 15.57
C TYR A 133 2.55 -0.09 15.07
N ILE A 134 1.41 0.52 15.32
CA ILE A 134 0.11 0.05 14.86
C ILE A 134 -0.50 1.15 14.03
N ASP A 135 -1.04 0.79 12.87
CA ASP A 135 -1.73 1.69 11.97
C ASP A 135 -2.85 0.97 11.23
N SER A 136 -3.73 1.74 10.60
CA SER A 136 -4.78 1.20 9.76
C SER A 136 -4.92 2.00 8.46
N PHE A 137 -5.22 1.30 7.38
CA PHE A 137 -5.41 1.91 6.06
C PHE A 137 -6.34 1.07 5.20
N ARG A 138 -6.80 1.65 4.09
CA ARG A 138 -7.52 0.94 3.04
C ARG A 138 -6.75 1.03 1.74
N ILE A 139 -6.86 0.00 0.92
CA ILE A 139 -6.45 0.05 -0.47
C ILE A 139 -7.72 0.36 -1.27
N ALA A 140 -7.73 1.51 -1.90
CA ALA A 140 -8.83 1.94 -2.76
C ALA A 140 -8.25 2.44 -4.08
N PRO A 141 -8.99 2.30 -5.19
CA PRO A 141 -8.59 2.95 -6.43
C PRO A 141 -8.50 4.46 -6.21
N PRO A 142 -7.64 5.14 -6.97
CA PRO A 142 -7.55 6.59 -6.90
C PRO A 142 -8.94 7.21 -7.06
N CYS A 143 -9.29 8.13 -6.20
CA CYS A 143 -10.49 8.95 -6.35
C CYS A 143 -10.07 10.28 -6.98
N PRO A 144 -10.26 10.48 -8.29
CA PRO A 144 -9.75 11.68 -8.96
C PRO A 144 -10.34 12.98 -8.44
N ALA A 145 -11.53 12.92 -7.83
CA ALA A 145 -12.17 14.08 -7.22
C ALA A 145 -11.71 14.37 -5.78
N ASP A 146 -11.01 13.45 -5.13
CA ASP A 146 -10.36 13.67 -3.82
C ASP A 146 -9.02 14.36 -4.03
N LEU A 147 -9.09 15.67 -4.19
CA LEU A 147 -7.91 16.49 -4.50
C LEU A 147 -7.04 16.79 -3.28
N ILE A 148 -7.56 16.61 -2.08
CA ILE A 148 -6.80 16.73 -0.83
C ILE A 148 -6.19 15.40 -0.41
N VAL A 149 -6.64 14.29 -1.04
CA VAL A 149 -6.14 12.91 -0.80
C VAL A 149 -6.30 12.50 0.67
N ASP A 150 -7.44 12.85 1.26
CA ASP A 150 -7.78 12.50 2.65
C ASP A 150 -8.76 11.30 2.73
N GLY A 151 -9.15 10.74 1.57
CA GLY A 151 -10.06 9.60 1.45
C GLY A 151 -11.54 9.97 1.61
N SER A 152 -11.87 11.26 1.62
CA SER A 152 -13.23 11.73 1.84
C SER A 152 -13.59 12.87 0.90
N LEU A 153 -14.61 12.70 0.05
CA LEU A 153 -15.11 13.81 -0.75
C LEU A 153 -15.90 14.80 0.11
N ASN A 154 -15.40 16.01 0.19
CA ASN A 154 -16.00 17.07 0.99
C ASN A 154 -15.72 18.46 0.37
N PHE A 155 -16.14 19.52 1.07
CA PHE A 155 -15.99 20.90 0.58
C PHE A 155 -14.51 21.30 0.34
N GLN A 156 -13.55 20.65 0.97
CA GLN A 156 -12.13 20.94 0.77
C GLN A 156 -11.66 20.57 -0.63
N ASP A 157 -12.19 19.48 -1.20
CA ASP A 157 -11.89 19.06 -2.58
C ASP A 157 -12.46 20.02 -3.60
N ILE A 158 -13.69 20.49 -3.37
CA ILE A 158 -14.30 21.53 -4.21
C ILE A 158 -13.45 22.80 -4.17
N SER A 159 -13.01 23.21 -2.99
CA SER A 159 -12.15 24.38 -2.82
C SER A 159 -10.80 24.18 -3.51
N ALA A 160 -10.19 23.01 -3.37
CA ALA A 160 -8.95 22.66 -4.04
C ALA A 160 -9.11 22.66 -5.57
N PHE A 161 -10.22 22.10 -6.08
CA PHE A 161 -10.55 22.14 -7.50
C PHE A 161 -10.59 23.58 -8.03
N ILE A 162 -11.36 24.47 -7.38
CA ILE A 162 -11.50 25.87 -7.80
C ILE A 162 -10.14 26.56 -7.83
N ILE A 163 -9.33 26.40 -6.79
CA ILE A 163 -7.99 27.00 -6.69
C ILE A 163 -7.09 26.48 -7.81
N ARG A 164 -7.02 25.18 -8.03
CA ARG A 164 -6.18 24.57 -9.07
C ARG A 164 -6.65 24.97 -10.46
N TYR A 165 -7.96 24.93 -10.70
CA TYR A 165 -8.57 25.30 -11.97
C TYR A 165 -8.27 26.75 -12.36
N THR A 166 -8.41 27.71 -11.41
CA THR A 166 -8.11 29.13 -11.65
C THR A 166 -6.61 29.39 -11.89
N ASN A 167 -5.74 28.51 -11.43
CA ASN A 167 -4.29 28.57 -11.65
C ASN A 167 -3.83 27.76 -12.88
N ASN A 168 -4.75 27.17 -13.63
CA ASN A 168 -4.46 26.28 -14.77
C ASN A 168 -3.51 25.14 -14.36
N ASP A 169 -3.75 24.53 -13.19
CA ASP A 169 -2.95 23.40 -12.71
C ASP A 169 -3.31 22.13 -13.52
N PRO A 170 -2.32 21.46 -14.18
CA PRO A 170 -2.58 20.28 -15.00
C PRO A 170 -3.28 19.13 -14.27
N SER A 171 -3.22 19.07 -12.94
CA SER A 171 -3.87 18.03 -12.15
C SER A 171 -5.40 18.09 -12.18
N VAL A 172 -6.00 19.14 -12.73
CA VAL A 172 -7.45 19.33 -12.89
C VAL A 172 -7.88 19.48 -14.36
N ASP A 173 -7.01 19.16 -15.29
CA ASP A 173 -7.35 18.91 -16.70
C ASP A 173 -7.84 17.45 -16.79
N PHE A 174 -9.13 17.26 -16.49
CA PHE A 174 -9.70 15.92 -16.34
C PHE A 174 -9.92 15.17 -17.66
N ASN A 175 -9.85 15.86 -18.79
CA ASN A 175 -9.96 15.26 -20.13
C ASN A 175 -8.64 15.21 -20.90
N ASP A 176 -7.53 15.69 -20.31
CA ASP A 176 -6.18 15.73 -20.89
C ASP A 176 -6.12 16.43 -22.26
N ASP A 177 -6.98 17.45 -22.49
CA ASP A 177 -6.98 18.20 -23.76
C ASP A 177 -6.08 19.44 -23.72
N GLY A 178 -5.46 19.74 -22.58
CA GLY A 178 -4.59 20.88 -22.37
C GLY A 178 -5.32 22.21 -22.23
N SER A 179 -6.65 22.19 -22.10
CA SER A 179 -7.49 23.39 -22.04
C SER A 179 -8.40 23.36 -20.81
N PHE A 180 -8.25 24.33 -19.93
CA PHE A 180 -9.07 24.45 -18.72
C PHE A 180 -10.42 25.07 -19.07
N ASN A 181 -11.47 24.25 -19.20
CA ASN A 181 -12.77 24.68 -19.67
C ASN A 181 -13.92 23.98 -18.93
N PHE A 182 -15.16 24.19 -19.36
CA PHE A 182 -16.34 23.62 -18.72
C PHE A 182 -16.35 22.09 -18.73
N LEU A 183 -15.65 21.44 -19.63
CA LEU A 183 -15.60 19.97 -19.67
C LEU A 183 -14.90 19.41 -18.43
N ASP A 184 -13.80 20.03 -17.98
CA ASP A 184 -13.10 19.64 -16.75
C ASP A 184 -13.99 19.82 -15.51
N VAL A 185 -14.70 20.95 -15.46
CA VAL A 185 -15.68 21.20 -14.38
C VAL A 185 -16.77 20.13 -14.38
N SER A 186 -17.28 19.76 -15.56
CA SER A 186 -18.34 18.75 -15.69
C SER A 186 -17.85 17.37 -15.25
N ILE A 187 -16.63 16.97 -15.66
CA ILE A 187 -16.04 15.68 -15.27
C ILE A 187 -15.77 15.66 -13.76
N PHE A 188 -15.20 16.73 -13.20
CA PHE A 188 -14.99 16.83 -11.75
C PHE A 188 -16.29 16.65 -10.98
N LEU A 189 -17.36 17.35 -11.37
CA LEU A 189 -18.67 17.26 -10.69
C LEU A 189 -19.30 15.88 -10.82
N ASP A 190 -19.12 15.22 -11.96
CA ASP A 190 -19.60 13.85 -12.17
C ASP A 190 -18.83 12.88 -11.26
N LEU A 191 -17.53 12.93 -11.25
CA LEU A 191 -16.67 12.13 -10.35
C LEU A 191 -16.99 12.39 -8.88
N TYR A 192 -17.16 13.65 -8.51
CA TYR A 192 -17.52 14.05 -7.14
C TYR A 192 -18.90 13.49 -6.75
N GLY A 193 -19.87 13.52 -7.68
CA GLY A 193 -21.21 13.00 -7.46
C GLY A 193 -21.28 11.47 -7.38
N GLN A 194 -20.38 10.76 -8.03
CA GLN A 194 -20.27 9.29 -7.95
C GLN A 194 -19.69 8.83 -6.61
N GLY A 195 -18.95 9.68 -5.94
CA GLY A 195 -18.24 9.34 -4.71
C GLY A 195 -16.92 8.63 -4.97
N CYS A 196 -16.13 8.48 -3.91
CA CYS A 196 -14.97 7.58 -3.93
C CYS A 196 -15.41 6.13 -3.74
N PRO A 197 -14.78 5.18 -4.43
CA PRO A 197 -15.06 3.76 -4.29
C PRO A 197 -14.74 3.21 -2.90
#